data_5e476380cb3871d1b5ca1ef0234f5f11
#
_entry.id   5e476380cb3871d1b5ca1ef0234f5f11
#
_cell.length_a   1.000
_cell.length_b   1.000
_cell.length_c   1.000
_cell.angle_alpha   90.00
_cell.angle_beta   90.00
_cell.angle_gamma   90.00
#
_symmetry.space_group_name_H-M   'P 1'
#
loop_
_entity.id
_entity.type
_entity.pdbx_description
1 polymer ?
#
loop_
_entity_poly.entity_id
_entity_poly.type
_entity_poly.pdbx_seq_one_letter_code
_entity_poly.pdbx_strand_id
1 'polypeptide(L)'
;MTHLMISAIQVKENILSDEKYKYLFSVEEVNKLVLSGMPFRDAYKKVGMDIEQGKFTYSTQVDHTHEGSIGNLMNDKVKKNFKNILVSFNFEKTTEAINNLLKN
;
A
#
# COMPACT_ATOMS: atom_id res chain seq x y z
N MET A 1 -24.73 9.98 -6.98
CA MET A 1 -23.86 9.50 -8.08
C MET A 1 -22.71 8.64 -7.54
N THR A 2 -21.85 9.19 -6.66
CA THR A 2 -20.67 8.48 -6.11
C THR A 2 -21.03 7.20 -5.36
N HIS A 3 -22.08 7.21 -4.54
CA HIS A 3 -22.53 6.03 -3.79
C HIS A 3 -22.97 4.88 -4.72
N LEU A 4 -23.71 5.20 -5.79
CA LEU A 4 -24.11 4.21 -6.81
C LEU A 4 -22.91 3.62 -7.53
N MET A 5 -21.90 4.43 -7.86
CA MET A 5 -20.67 3.96 -8.51
C MET A 5 -19.88 3.03 -7.60
N ILE A 6 -19.74 3.37 -6.31
CA ILE A 6 -19.03 2.53 -5.34
C ILE A 6 -19.75 1.20 -5.13
N SER A 7 -21.08 1.20 -4.99
CA SER A 7 -21.86 -0.02 -4.80
C SER A 7 -21.89 -0.95 -6.02
N ALA A 8 -21.64 -0.39 -7.22
CA ALA A 8 -21.59 -1.13 -8.48
C ALA A 8 -20.18 -1.64 -8.86
N ILE A 9 -19.15 -1.34 -8.06
CA ILE A 9 -17.80 -1.80 -8.33
C ILE A 9 -17.75 -3.33 -8.24
N GLN A 10 -17.27 -3.95 -9.30
CA GLN A 10 -16.95 -5.37 -9.35
C GLN A 10 -15.43 -5.52 -9.40
N VAL A 11 -14.89 -6.25 -8.42
CA VAL A 11 -13.45 -6.53 -8.37
C VAL A 11 -13.17 -7.76 -9.23
N LYS A 12 -12.27 -7.62 -10.20
CA LYS A 12 -11.79 -8.75 -10.98
C LYS A 12 -10.86 -9.60 -10.10
N GLU A 13 -11.25 -10.83 -9.84
CA GLU A 13 -10.44 -11.78 -9.10
C GLU A 13 -9.24 -12.25 -9.95
N ASN A 14 -8.16 -12.66 -9.26
CA ASN A 14 -6.95 -13.23 -9.89
C ASN A 14 -6.26 -12.33 -10.93
N ILE A 15 -6.41 -11.02 -10.81
CA ILE A 15 -5.79 -10.06 -11.72
C ILE A 15 -4.26 -10.22 -11.81
N LEU A 16 -3.61 -10.64 -10.73
CA LEU A 16 -2.16 -10.86 -10.67
C LEU A 16 -1.69 -12.07 -11.47
N SER A 17 -2.61 -12.97 -11.87
CA SER A 17 -2.31 -14.11 -12.73
C SER A 17 -2.28 -13.73 -14.22
N ASP A 18 -2.70 -12.51 -14.57
CA ASP A 18 -2.69 -12.03 -15.94
C ASP A 18 -1.24 -11.65 -16.34
N GLU A 19 -0.80 -12.17 -17.47
CA GLU A 19 0.56 -11.98 -18.00
C GLU A 19 0.95 -10.50 -18.16
N LYS A 20 -0.04 -9.62 -18.34
CA LYS A 20 0.15 -8.17 -18.42
C LYS A 20 0.79 -7.56 -17.17
N TYR A 21 0.57 -8.20 -16.01
CA TYR A 21 1.01 -7.69 -14.72
C TYR A 21 2.29 -8.36 -14.20
N LYS A 22 2.88 -9.28 -14.95
CA LYS A 22 4.09 -10.01 -14.52
C LYS A 22 5.25 -9.09 -14.12
N TYR A 23 5.40 -7.95 -14.78
CA TYR A 23 6.48 -7.01 -14.51
C TYR A 23 6.27 -6.17 -13.24
N LEU A 24 5.09 -6.19 -12.63
CA LEU A 24 4.85 -5.55 -11.34
C LEU A 24 5.74 -6.14 -10.23
N PHE A 25 6.12 -7.40 -10.37
CA PHE A 25 6.97 -8.11 -9.41
C PHE A 25 8.46 -7.95 -9.67
N SER A 26 8.86 -7.12 -10.63
CA SER A 26 10.29 -6.90 -10.94
C SER A 26 11.05 -6.29 -9.76
N VAL A 27 10.42 -5.38 -9.00
CA VAL A 27 11.01 -4.78 -7.81
C VAL A 27 11.24 -5.83 -6.71
N GLU A 28 10.31 -6.77 -6.54
CA GLU A 28 10.45 -7.85 -5.56
C GLU A 28 11.64 -8.77 -5.90
N GLU A 29 11.85 -9.05 -7.18
CA GLU A 29 13.01 -9.86 -7.61
C GLU A 29 14.32 -9.08 -7.42
N VAL A 30 14.36 -7.79 -7.69
CA VAL A 30 15.51 -6.94 -7.35
C VAL A 30 15.79 -6.97 -5.85
N ASN A 31 14.75 -6.82 -5.01
CA ASN A 31 14.89 -6.84 -3.56
C ASN A 31 15.45 -8.18 -3.07
N LYS A 32 15.01 -9.31 -3.60
CA LYS A 32 15.55 -10.64 -3.26
C LYS A 32 17.03 -10.74 -3.58
N LEU A 33 17.47 -10.25 -4.74
CA LEU A 33 18.88 -10.26 -5.12
C LEU A 33 19.71 -9.36 -4.19
N VAL A 34 19.19 -8.21 -3.80
CA VAL A 34 19.85 -7.31 -2.84
C VAL A 34 19.96 -7.97 -1.46
N LEU A 35 18.92 -8.61 -0.98
CA LEU A 35 18.94 -9.35 0.28
C LEU A 35 19.90 -10.54 0.26
N SER A 36 20.16 -11.11 -0.91
CA SER A 36 21.19 -12.14 -1.10
C SER A 36 22.63 -11.60 -1.10
N GLY A 37 22.82 -10.29 -0.99
CA GLY A 37 24.12 -9.62 -0.93
C GLY A 37 24.60 -9.00 -2.24
N MET A 38 23.76 -8.95 -3.27
CA MET A 38 24.10 -8.30 -4.54
C MET A 38 23.89 -6.78 -4.44
N PRO A 39 24.84 -5.93 -4.91
CA PRO A 39 24.62 -4.50 -4.99
C PRO A 39 23.36 -4.16 -5.79
N PHE A 40 22.55 -3.20 -5.32
CA PHE A 40 21.28 -2.84 -5.92
C PHE A 40 21.38 -2.55 -7.42
N ARG A 41 22.42 -1.82 -7.82
CA ARG A 41 22.66 -1.46 -9.24
C ARG A 41 22.83 -2.69 -10.14
N ASP A 42 23.54 -3.70 -9.64
CA ASP A 42 23.81 -4.94 -10.40
C ASP A 42 22.56 -5.84 -10.42
N ALA A 43 21.85 -5.93 -9.30
CA ALA A 43 20.56 -6.60 -9.22
C ALA A 43 19.54 -5.98 -10.20
N TYR A 44 19.44 -4.66 -10.23
CA TYR A 44 18.56 -3.95 -11.15
C TYR A 44 18.88 -4.21 -12.62
N LYS A 45 20.19 -4.15 -12.98
CA LYS A 45 20.65 -4.46 -14.34
C LYS A 45 20.34 -5.89 -14.74
N LYS A 46 20.58 -6.84 -13.84
CA LYS A 46 20.33 -8.25 -14.08
C LYS A 46 18.86 -8.51 -14.35
N VAL A 47 17.96 -8.03 -13.49
CA VAL A 47 16.51 -8.19 -13.68
C VAL A 47 16.07 -7.51 -14.98
N GLY A 48 16.60 -6.33 -15.32
CA GLY A 48 16.32 -5.64 -16.58
C GLY A 48 16.71 -6.47 -17.80
N MET A 49 17.90 -7.08 -17.79
CA MET A 49 18.35 -7.97 -18.86
C MET A 49 17.51 -9.26 -18.97
N ASP A 50 17.10 -9.83 -17.85
CA ASP A 50 16.24 -11.02 -17.83
C ASP A 50 14.85 -10.71 -18.42
N ILE A 51 14.33 -9.52 -18.17
CA ILE A 51 13.09 -9.03 -18.79
C ILE A 51 13.26 -8.87 -20.30
N GLU A 52 14.34 -8.22 -20.75
CA GLU A 52 14.62 -7.98 -22.17
C GLU A 52 14.78 -9.30 -22.94
N GLN A 53 15.43 -10.29 -22.34
CA GLN A 53 15.63 -11.62 -22.93
C GLN A 53 14.41 -12.55 -22.82
N GLY A 54 13.31 -12.09 -22.19
CA GLY A 54 12.12 -12.89 -21.95
C GLY A 54 12.30 -14.05 -20.96
N LYS A 55 13.39 -14.06 -20.19
CA LYS A 55 13.70 -15.10 -19.18
C LYS A 55 13.22 -14.73 -17.77
N PHE A 56 12.50 -13.63 -17.65
CA PHE A 56 12.05 -13.12 -16.36
C PHE A 56 11.09 -14.10 -15.68
N THR A 57 11.51 -14.61 -14.52
CA THR A 57 10.69 -15.40 -13.60
C THR A 57 10.43 -14.59 -12.36
N TYR A 58 9.23 -14.70 -11.81
CA TYR A 58 8.80 -13.93 -10.65
C TYR A 58 8.00 -14.78 -9.66
N SER A 59 8.03 -14.36 -8.41
CA SER A 59 7.18 -14.90 -7.36
C SER A 59 6.10 -13.86 -7.02
N THR A 60 4.88 -14.31 -6.83
CA THR A 60 3.77 -13.47 -6.37
C THR A 60 3.77 -13.25 -4.86
N GLN A 61 4.70 -13.92 -4.16
CA GLN A 61 4.82 -13.75 -2.72
C GLN A 61 5.53 -12.44 -2.41
N VAL A 62 4.88 -11.60 -1.62
CA VAL A 62 5.38 -10.31 -1.17
C VAL A 62 5.58 -10.37 0.34
N ASP A 63 6.84 -10.25 0.78
CA ASP A 63 7.24 -10.31 2.19
C ASP A 63 7.73 -8.92 2.65
N HIS A 64 6.80 -7.99 2.79
CA HIS A 64 7.11 -6.68 3.34
C HIS A 64 6.91 -6.67 4.86
N THR A 65 7.92 -6.20 5.59
CA THR A 65 7.92 -6.17 7.06
C THR A 65 7.65 -4.78 7.64
N HIS A 66 7.80 -3.71 6.85
CA HIS A 66 7.59 -2.35 7.34
C HIS A 66 6.10 -2.06 7.60
N GLU A 67 5.84 -1.20 8.58
CA GLU A 67 4.48 -0.84 8.97
C GLU A 67 3.71 -0.18 7.82
N GLY A 68 2.47 -0.61 7.61
CA GLY A 68 1.60 -0.10 6.54
C GLY A 68 1.76 -0.78 5.18
N SER A 69 2.72 -1.71 5.05
CA SER A 69 2.91 -2.46 3.80
C SER A 69 1.94 -3.63 3.64
N ILE A 70 1.91 -4.18 2.42
CA ILE A 70 1.20 -5.42 2.14
C ILE A 70 1.80 -6.54 3.01
N GLY A 71 0.95 -7.20 3.81
CA GLY A 71 1.36 -8.22 4.77
C GLY A 71 1.56 -7.69 6.21
N ASN A 72 1.75 -6.38 6.40
CA ASN A 72 1.89 -5.76 7.71
C ASN A 72 1.14 -4.42 7.81
N LEU A 73 -0.16 -4.45 7.59
CA LEU A 73 -1.01 -3.25 7.50
C LEU A 73 -1.12 -2.46 8.80
N MET A 74 -0.94 -3.11 9.96
CA MET A 74 -1.02 -2.49 11.29
C MET A 74 -2.34 -1.73 11.55
N ASN A 75 -3.44 -2.19 10.97
CA ASN A 75 -4.75 -1.54 11.08
C ASN A 75 -5.20 -1.36 12.53
N ASP A 76 -4.88 -2.30 13.42
CA ASP A 76 -5.23 -2.20 14.84
C ASP A 76 -4.47 -1.07 15.54
N LYS A 77 -3.19 -0.88 15.20
CA LYS A 77 -2.37 0.23 15.71
C LYS A 77 -2.91 1.58 15.24
N VAL A 78 -3.26 1.68 13.95
CA VAL A 78 -3.88 2.90 13.38
C VAL A 78 -5.20 3.20 14.08
N LYS A 79 -6.06 2.20 14.26
CA LYS A 79 -7.36 2.33 14.93
C LYS A 79 -7.22 2.76 16.39
N LYS A 80 -6.25 2.20 17.10
CA LYS A 80 -5.94 2.56 18.49
C LYS A 80 -5.46 4.01 18.58
N ASN A 81 -4.53 4.40 17.72
CA ASN A 81 -4.01 5.78 17.70
C ASN A 81 -5.12 6.78 17.38
N PHE A 82 -5.98 6.48 16.41
CA PHE A 82 -7.13 7.31 16.07
C PHE A 82 -8.09 7.48 17.26
N LYS A 83 -8.43 6.39 17.95
CA LYS A 83 -9.27 6.44 19.16
C LYS A 83 -8.65 7.31 20.26
N ASN A 84 -7.34 7.20 20.48
CA ASN A 84 -6.64 8.01 21.48
C ASN A 84 -6.74 9.51 21.14
N ILE A 85 -6.58 9.87 19.86
CA ILE A 85 -6.73 11.26 19.41
C ILE A 85 -8.17 11.75 19.61
N LEU A 86 -9.16 10.94 19.26
CA LEU A 86 -10.57 11.29 19.45
C LEU A 86 -10.91 11.55 20.92
N VAL A 87 -10.41 10.73 21.83
CA VAL A 87 -10.64 10.91 23.29
C VAL A 87 -9.96 12.19 23.80
N SER A 88 -8.80 12.54 23.28
CA SER A 88 -8.08 13.76 23.67
C SER A 88 -8.58 15.03 23.00
N PHE A 89 -9.40 14.90 21.95
CA PHE A 89 -9.94 16.05 21.21
C PHE A 89 -11.10 16.71 21.96
N ASN A 90 -10.96 18.00 22.24
CA ASN A 90 -11.97 18.76 22.95
C ASN A 90 -13.05 19.29 21.98
N PHE A 91 -14.05 18.46 21.71
CA PHE A 91 -15.18 18.82 20.84
C PHE A 91 -16.04 19.94 21.43
N GLU A 92 -16.16 20.04 22.77
CA GLU A 92 -16.95 21.10 23.41
C GLU A 92 -16.40 22.48 23.10
N LYS A 93 -15.08 22.65 23.17
CA LYS A 93 -14.41 23.91 22.83
C LYS A 93 -14.65 24.33 21.38
N THR A 94 -14.66 23.36 20.47
CA THR A 94 -14.94 23.60 19.04
C THR A 94 -16.39 24.02 18.84
N THR A 95 -17.33 23.31 19.47
CA THR A 95 -18.76 23.61 19.39
C THR A 95 -19.08 24.98 19.98
N GLU A 96 -18.46 25.34 21.10
CA GLU A 96 -18.61 26.67 21.72
C GLU A 96 -18.10 27.79 20.80
N ALA A 97 -16.92 27.58 20.17
CA ALA A 97 -16.39 28.56 19.21
C ALA A 97 -17.30 28.75 18.00
N ILE A 98 -17.85 27.69 17.46
CA ILE A 98 -18.81 27.74 16.33
C ILE A 98 -20.09 28.48 16.77
N ASN A 99 -20.64 28.16 17.93
CA ASN A 99 -21.85 28.81 18.44
C ASN A 99 -21.63 30.30 18.68
N ASN A 100 -20.46 30.71 19.16
CA ASN A 100 -20.13 32.13 19.33
C ASN A 100 -20.04 32.88 17.99
N LEU A 101 -19.52 32.24 16.95
CA LEU A 101 -19.48 32.78 15.60
C LEU A 101 -20.89 32.98 15.00
N LEU A 102 -21.79 32.03 15.26
CA LEU A 102 -23.17 32.08 14.74
C LEU A 102 -24.07 33.07 15.47
N LYS A 103 -23.70 33.48 16.70
CA LYS A 103 -24.46 34.50 17.48
C LYS A 103 -24.11 35.93 17.12
N ASN A 104 -23.06 36.17 16.44
CA ASN A 104 -22.61 37.46 15.94
C ASN A 104 -23.02 37.67 14.48
#